data_6d48bca5cd9ee4d2055d98a026cd6617
#
_entry.id   6d48bca5cd9ee4d2055d98a026cd6617
#
_cell.length_a   1.000
_cell.length_b   1.000
_cell.length_c   1.000
_cell.angle_alpha   90.00
_cell.angle_beta   90.00
_cell.angle_gamma   90.00
#
_symmetry.space_group_name_H-M   'P 1'
#
loop_
_entity.id
_entity.type
_entity.pdbx_description
1 polymer ?
#
loop_
_entity_poly.entity_id
_entity_poly.type
_entity_poly.pdbx_seq_one_letter_code
_entity_poly.pdbx_strand_id
1 'polypeptide(L)' 'MNLLSKVRILSRKSDLAIIQSMQVGKALQKKFPNLTIEYMTKSTAGD' A
#
# COMPACT_ATOMS: atom_id res chain seq x y z
N MET A 1 -0.91 -22.04 -8.11
CA MET A 1 -1.16 -20.75 -8.65
C MET A 1 -0.94 -19.67 -7.63
N ASN A 2 -0.29 -18.68 -8.03
CA ASN A 2 0.01 -17.63 -7.15
C ASN A 2 -1.02 -16.52 -7.23
N LEU A 3 -1.69 -16.29 -6.16
CA LEU A 3 -2.80 -15.40 -6.18
C LEU A 3 -2.44 -14.00 -5.74
N LEU A 4 -1.47 -13.85 -4.86
CA LEU A 4 -1.20 -12.57 -4.26
C LEU A 4 0.26 -12.22 -4.38
N SER A 5 0.70 -12.06 -5.60
CA SER A 5 2.07 -11.60 -5.79
C SER A 5 2.15 -10.09 -5.79
N LYS A 6 1.02 -9.42 -5.81
CA LYS A 6 1.01 -7.96 -5.86
C LYS A 6 -0.16 -7.43 -5.06
N VAL A 7 0.11 -6.45 -4.22
CA VAL A 7 -0.91 -5.82 -3.39
C VAL A 7 -0.87 -4.33 -3.62
N ARG A 8 -2.03 -3.74 -3.80
CA ARG A 8 -2.16 -2.30 -3.90
C ARG A 8 -2.70 -1.74 -2.61
N ILE A 9 -2.02 -0.76 -2.08
CA ILE A 9 -2.45 -0.07 -0.88
C ILE A 9 -2.90 1.31 -1.27
N LEU A 10 -4.18 1.57 -1.11
CA LEU A 10 -4.74 2.86 -1.43
C LEU A 10 -4.89 3.66 -0.16
N SER A 11 -4.35 4.86 -0.14
CA SER A 11 -4.43 5.71 1.03
C SER A 11 -4.91 7.09 0.62
N ARG A 12 -5.35 7.85 1.61
CA ARG A 12 -5.70 9.22 1.37
C ARG A 12 -4.44 10.06 1.21
N LYS A 13 -4.62 11.21 0.60
CA LYS A 13 -3.49 12.10 0.39
C LYS A 13 -3.23 12.91 1.64
N SER A 14 -2.73 12.28 2.66
CA SER A 14 -2.33 12.97 3.88
C SER A 14 -1.09 12.30 4.40
N ASP A 15 -0.26 13.08 5.10
CA ASP A 15 1.00 12.56 5.58
C ASP A 15 0.80 11.37 6.49
N LEU A 16 -0.14 11.48 7.40
CA LEU A 16 -0.37 10.39 8.34
C LEU A 16 -0.86 9.14 7.64
N ALA A 17 -1.77 9.30 6.70
CA ALA A 17 -2.29 8.15 5.97
C ALA A 17 -1.19 7.48 5.17
N ILE A 18 -0.31 8.27 4.56
CA ILE A 18 0.79 7.72 3.78
C ILE A 18 1.74 6.95 4.69
N ILE A 19 2.07 7.52 5.83
CA ILE A 19 2.95 6.84 6.77
C ILE A 19 2.35 5.53 7.23
N GLN A 20 1.07 5.54 7.54
CA GLN A 20 0.40 4.32 7.99
C GLN A 20 0.36 3.28 6.89
N SER A 21 0.13 3.70 5.66
CA SER A 21 0.14 2.77 4.53
C SER A 21 1.49 2.12 4.38
N MET A 22 2.54 2.92 4.51
CA MET A 22 3.89 2.38 4.36
C MET A 22 4.20 1.38 5.45
N GLN A 23 3.74 1.64 6.66
CA GLN A 23 3.95 0.70 7.74
C GLN A 23 3.27 -0.63 7.46
N VAL A 24 2.07 -0.58 6.95
CA VAL A 24 1.35 -1.80 6.59
C VAL A 24 2.09 -2.54 5.49
N GLY A 25 2.52 -1.81 4.47
CA GLY A 25 3.24 -2.42 3.38
C GLY A 25 4.53 -3.08 3.82
N LYS A 26 5.27 -2.40 4.70
CA LYS A 26 6.51 -2.97 5.21
C LYS A 26 6.26 -4.24 6.00
N ALA A 27 5.22 -4.25 6.81
CA ALA A 27 4.88 -5.43 7.58
C ALA A 27 4.53 -6.60 6.67
N LEU A 28 3.77 -6.32 5.63
CA LEU A 28 3.40 -7.35 4.67
C LEU A 28 4.62 -7.88 3.94
N GLN A 29 5.49 -6.99 3.51
CA GLN A 29 6.65 -7.40 2.76
C GLN A 29 7.63 -8.17 3.61
N LYS A 30 7.66 -7.89 4.90
CA LYS A 30 8.50 -8.62 5.80
C LYS A 30 8.03 -10.07 5.93
N LYS A 31 6.72 -10.27 5.91
CA LYS A 31 6.15 -11.60 5.96
C LYS A 31 6.22 -12.31 4.62
N PHE A 32 6.07 -11.55 3.55
CA PHE A 32 6.05 -12.12 2.21
C PHE A 32 7.08 -11.39 1.35
N PRO A 33 8.33 -11.81 1.42
CA PRO A 33 9.39 -11.06 0.73
C PRO A 33 9.24 -11.02 -0.78
N ASN A 34 8.51 -11.95 -1.33
CA ASN A 34 8.27 -11.96 -2.78
C ASN A 34 7.09 -11.10 -3.19
N LEU A 35 6.44 -10.49 -2.23
CA LEU A 35 5.26 -9.70 -2.52
C LEU A 35 5.65 -8.34 -3.04
N THR A 36 4.97 -7.89 -4.07
CA THR A 36 5.16 -6.55 -4.60
C THR A 36 4.10 -5.64 -4.02
N ILE A 37 4.53 -4.53 -3.43
CA ILE A 37 3.62 -3.59 -2.83
C ILE A 37 3.55 -2.34 -3.69
N GLU A 38 2.34 -1.97 -4.07
CA GLU A 38 2.10 -0.73 -4.79
C GLU A 38 1.38 0.25 -3.89
N TYR A 39 1.91 1.45 -3.77
CA TYR A 39 1.27 2.48 -2.96
C TYR A 39 0.60 3.47 -3.88
N MET A 40 -0.66 3.72 -3.64
CA MET A 40 -1.42 4.68 -4.42
C MET A 40 -2.09 5.65 -3.48
N THR A 41 -2.13 6.91 -3.89
CA THR A 41 -2.85 7.90 -3.12
C THR A 41 -4.08 8.32 -3.90
N LYS A 42 -5.15 8.52 -3.19
CA LYS A 42 -6.39 8.95 -3.79
C LYS A 42 -6.64 10.39 -3.43
N SER A 43 -6.80 11.20 -4.45
CA SER A 43 -7.16 12.59 -4.22
C SER A 43 -8.66 12.71 -4.27
N THR A 44 -9.23 13.30 -3.25
CA THR A 44 -10.67 13.54 -3.24
C THR A 44 -11.01 14.90 -3.77
N ALA A 45 -10.04 15.75 -3.89
CA ALA A 45 -10.30 17.10 -4.37
C ALA A 45 -10.60 17.03 -5.85
N GLY A 46 -11.74 17.52 -6.23
CA GLY A 46 -12.09 17.55 -7.61
C GLY A 46 -12.54 16.22 -8.19
N ASP A 47 -12.61 15.26 -7.36
CA ASP A 47 -13.08 13.95 -7.84
C ASP A 47 -14.56 13.92 -8.11
#